data_2c139c694cdc5b9efab714a91b81e3e0
#
_entry.id   2c139c694cdc5b9efab714a91b81e3e0
#
_cell.length_a   1.000
_cell.length_b   1.000
_cell.length_c   1.000
_cell.angle_alpha   90.00
_cell.angle_beta   90.00
_cell.angle_gamma   90.00
#
_symmetry.space_group_name_H-M   'P 1'
#
loop_
_entity.id
_entity.type
_entity.pdbx_description
1 polymer ?
#
loop_
_entity_poly.entity_id
_entity_poly.type
_entity_poly.pdbx_seq_one_letter_code
_entity_poly.pdbx_strand_id
1 'polypeptide(L)'
;MKDILLDYSLDELRDKFVELGFKKYRATQVYEWLTSYIPFEEMSNLSKEDRQLLRDKFIDLPLTIEKCFDSAQDGTKKFLYRLTETGDLIEGVLLKYKYGYFLSLMQFFMHFIFKEFFYETFY
;
A
#
# COMPACT_ATOMS: atom_id res chain seq x y z
N MET A 1 -11.66 4.15 -14.36
CA MET A 1 -10.77 3.57 -13.34
C MET A 1 -10.17 4.70 -12.50
N LYS A 2 -10.12 4.52 -11.20
CA LYS A 2 -9.55 5.55 -10.31
C LYS A 2 -8.03 5.53 -10.39
N ASP A 3 -7.45 6.72 -10.27
CA ASP A 3 -5.98 6.85 -10.23
C ASP A 3 -5.45 6.53 -8.83
N ILE A 4 -4.26 5.94 -8.79
CA ILE A 4 -3.54 5.76 -7.53
C ILE A 4 -2.89 7.10 -7.17
N LEU A 5 -3.28 7.66 -6.03
CA LEU A 5 -2.84 9.01 -5.65
C LEU A 5 -1.31 9.09 -5.54
N LEU A 6 -0.68 8.06 -5.00
CA LEU A 6 0.78 8.02 -4.81
C LEU A 6 1.58 7.86 -6.11
N ASP A 7 0.92 7.64 -7.25
CA ASP A 7 1.60 7.62 -8.56
C ASP A 7 1.99 9.03 -9.02
N TYR A 8 1.41 10.06 -8.42
CA TYR A 8 1.70 11.45 -8.75
C TYR A 8 2.80 12.01 -7.85
N SER A 9 3.61 12.91 -8.39
CA SER A 9 4.51 13.71 -7.56
C SER A 9 3.70 14.68 -6.70
N LEU A 10 4.32 15.20 -5.64
CA LEU A 10 3.63 16.16 -4.77
C LEU A 10 3.21 17.42 -5.53
N ASP A 11 4.04 17.89 -6.46
CA ASP A 11 3.70 19.07 -7.28
C ASP A 11 2.51 18.79 -8.19
N GLU A 12 2.47 17.62 -8.82
CA GLU A 12 1.32 17.20 -9.64
C GLU A 12 0.05 17.09 -8.80
N LEU A 13 0.16 16.58 -7.57
CA LEU A 13 -0.98 16.46 -6.66
C LEU A 13 -1.51 17.82 -6.23
N ARG A 14 -0.63 18.78 -5.99
CA ARG A 14 -1.05 20.15 -5.65
C ARG A 14 -1.91 20.74 -6.75
N ASP A 15 -1.49 20.57 -8.00
CA ASP A 15 -2.24 21.06 -9.16
C ASP A 15 -3.59 20.33 -9.29
N LYS A 16 -3.61 19.01 -9.15
CA LYS A 16 -4.84 18.24 -9.21
C LYS A 16 -5.81 18.60 -8.08
N PHE A 17 -5.31 18.82 -6.89
CA PHE A 17 -6.14 19.19 -5.76
C PHE A 17 -6.78 20.56 -5.96
N VAL A 18 -6.04 21.52 -6.52
CA VAL A 18 -6.60 22.83 -6.87
C VAL A 18 -7.73 22.69 -7.90
N GLU A 19 -7.55 21.85 -8.91
CA GLU A 19 -8.59 21.55 -9.90
C GLU A 19 -9.86 20.97 -9.27
N LEU A 20 -9.70 20.19 -8.20
CA LEU A 20 -10.82 19.58 -7.49
C LEU A 20 -11.46 20.52 -6.46
N GLY A 21 -10.92 21.72 -6.27
CA GLY A 21 -11.45 22.69 -5.34
C GLY A 21 -10.79 22.69 -3.97
N PHE A 22 -9.75 21.91 -3.77
CA PHE A 22 -8.97 21.92 -2.52
C PHE A 22 -7.91 23.00 -2.56
N LYS A 23 -7.46 23.41 -1.38
CA LYS A 23 -6.27 24.25 -1.24
C LYS A 23 -5.01 23.41 -1.41
N LYS A 24 -3.93 24.04 -1.90
CA LYS A 24 -2.67 23.32 -2.19
C LYS A 24 -2.11 22.57 -0.98
N TYR A 25 -2.21 23.13 0.23
CA TYR A 25 -1.67 22.47 1.42
C TYR A 25 -2.36 21.15 1.73
N ARG A 26 -3.60 20.96 1.27
CA ARG A 26 -4.31 19.69 1.45
C ARG A 26 -3.61 18.54 0.74
N ALA A 27 -3.01 18.80 -0.43
CA ALA A 27 -2.24 17.79 -1.14
C ALA A 27 -1.06 17.30 -0.30
N THR A 28 -0.34 18.21 0.33
CA THR A 28 0.78 17.86 1.22
C THR A 28 0.30 17.04 2.41
N GLN A 29 -0.80 17.44 3.05
CA GLN A 29 -1.35 16.71 4.19
C GLN A 29 -1.78 15.29 3.82
N VAL A 30 -2.49 15.15 2.72
CA VAL A 30 -2.95 13.83 2.25
C VAL A 30 -1.76 12.95 1.87
N TYR A 31 -0.79 13.51 1.17
CA TYR A 31 0.43 12.79 0.80
C TYR A 31 1.17 12.27 2.03
N GLU A 32 1.32 13.10 3.06
CA GLU A 32 1.97 12.69 4.31
C GLU A 32 1.20 11.57 5.02
N TRP A 33 -0.13 11.66 5.07
CA TRP A 33 -0.96 10.60 5.63
C TRP A 33 -0.76 9.28 4.88
N LEU A 34 -0.81 9.32 3.54
CA LEU A 34 -0.69 8.10 2.73
C LEU A 34 0.70 7.47 2.80
N THR A 35 1.75 8.29 2.88
CA THR A 35 3.11 7.76 3.05
C THR A 35 3.34 7.15 4.42
N SER A 36 2.45 7.47 5.37
CA SER A 36 2.41 6.83 6.70
C SER A 36 1.40 5.69 6.77
N TYR A 37 0.88 5.23 5.62
CA TYR A 37 -0.10 4.15 5.48
C TYR A 37 -1.44 4.43 6.18
N ILE A 38 -1.86 5.69 6.20
CA ILE A 38 -3.15 6.10 6.76
C ILE A 38 -4.13 6.30 5.61
N PRO A 39 -5.24 5.52 5.54
CA PRO A 39 -6.21 5.66 4.45
C PRO A 39 -7.06 6.93 4.61
N PHE A 40 -7.78 7.31 3.56
CA PHE A 40 -8.63 8.51 3.57
C PHE A 40 -9.60 8.53 4.76
N GLU A 41 -10.13 7.38 5.12
CA GLU A 41 -11.14 7.26 6.18
C GLU A 41 -10.63 7.69 7.55
N GLU A 42 -9.33 7.62 7.77
CA GLU A 42 -8.69 7.94 9.04
C GLU A 42 -8.05 9.33 9.06
N MET A 43 -8.19 10.09 7.97
CA MET A 43 -7.66 11.45 7.88
C MET A 43 -8.56 12.43 8.61
N SER A 44 -8.29 12.65 9.89
CA SER A 44 -9.14 13.41 10.79
C SER A 44 -9.27 14.90 10.45
N ASN A 45 -8.33 15.45 9.71
CA ASN A 45 -8.33 16.86 9.31
C ASN A 45 -9.16 17.14 8.03
N LEU A 46 -9.77 16.12 7.46
CA LEU A 46 -10.64 16.24 6.29
C LEU A 46 -12.11 16.02 6.69
N SER A 47 -13.01 16.77 6.08
CA SER A 47 -14.44 16.55 6.24
C SER A 47 -14.86 15.22 5.57
N LYS A 48 -16.06 14.75 5.92
CA LYS A 48 -16.62 13.54 5.28
C LYS A 48 -16.78 13.73 3.77
N GLU A 49 -17.22 14.91 3.36
CA GLU A 49 -17.41 15.25 1.96
C GLU A 49 -16.08 15.25 1.21
N ASP A 50 -15.04 15.81 1.80
CA ASP A 50 -13.70 15.83 1.20
C ASP A 50 -13.13 14.43 1.07
N ARG A 51 -13.28 13.60 2.12
CA ARG A 51 -12.84 12.20 2.07
C ARG A 51 -13.58 11.42 0.98
N GLN A 52 -14.88 11.66 0.83
CA GLN A 52 -15.67 10.99 -0.19
C GLN A 52 -15.25 11.43 -1.60
N LEU A 53 -14.98 12.72 -1.79
CA LEU A 53 -14.51 13.24 -3.06
C LEU A 53 -13.17 12.62 -3.46
N LEU A 54 -12.24 12.51 -2.52
CA LEU A 54 -10.96 11.85 -2.77
C LEU A 54 -11.15 10.37 -3.09
N ARG A 55 -12.03 9.69 -2.36
CA ARG A 55 -12.32 8.27 -2.59
C ARG A 55 -12.93 8.04 -3.97
N ASP A 56 -13.75 8.97 -4.46
CA ASP A 56 -14.36 8.87 -5.78
C ASP A 56 -13.33 9.05 -6.91
N LYS A 57 -12.26 9.79 -6.66
CA LYS A 57 -11.27 10.15 -7.68
C LYS A 57 -9.99 9.33 -7.61
N PHE A 58 -9.60 8.85 -6.42
CA PHE A 58 -8.30 8.22 -6.19
C PHE A 58 -8.41 6.94 -5.39
N ILE A 59 -7.44 6.08 -5.58
CA ILE A 59 -7.14 4.96 -4.70
C ILE A 59 -6.12 5.47 -3.68
N ASP A 60 -6.41 5.31 -2.39
CA ASP A 60 -5.54 5.78 -1.30
C ASP A 60 -4.32 4.89 -1.12
N LEU A 61 -4.51 3.68 -0.61
CA LEU A 61 -3.44 2.72 -0.41
C LEU A 61 -3.45 1.71 -1.55
N PRO A 62 -2.36 1.64 -2.33
CA PRO A 62 -2.30 0.70 -3.45
C PRO A 62 -2.22 -0.76 -3.00
N LEU A 63 -1.73 -0.99 -1.78
CA LEU A 63 -1.60 -2.31 -1.19
C LEU A 63 -2.19 -2.32 0.21
N THR A 64 -2.77 -3.44 0.61
CA THR A 64 -3.14 -3.71 1.99
C THR A 64 -2.51 -5.03 2.43
N ILE A 65 -2.17 -5.13 3.72
CA ILE A 65 -1.62 -6.37 4.28
C ILE A 65 -2.80 -7.27 4.66
N GLU A 66 -2.91 -8.43 3.99
CA GLU A 66 -3.93 -9.43 4.30
C GLU A 66 -3.50 -10.30 5.48
N LYS A 67 -2.26 -10.78 5.44
CA LYS A 67 -1.72 -11.67 6.47
C LYS A 67 -0.23 -11.44 6.63
N CYS A 68 0.25 -11.67 7.84
CA CYS A 68 1.68 -11.66 8.16
C CYS A 68 2.01 -12.95 8.92
N PHE A 69 3.04 -13.62 8.48
CA PHE A 69 3.50 -14.87 9.10
C PHE A 69 4.95 -14.71 9.52
N ASP A 70 5.25 -15.16 10.74
CA ASP A 70 6.60 -15.11 11.28
C ASP A 70 7.23 -16.50 11.29
N SER A 71 8.47 -16.60 10.81
CA SER A 71 9.26 -17.81 10.99
C SER A 71 9.88 -17.79 12.38
N ALA A 72 9.62 -18.83 13.16
CA ALA A 72 10.16 -18.94 14.51
C ALA A 72 11.66 -19.23 14.53
N GLN A 73 12.25 -19.68 13.41
CA GLN A 73 13.62 -20.18 13.39
C GLN A 73 14.66 -19.11 13.04
N ASP A 74 14.36 -18.22 12.11
CA ASP A 74 15.35 -17.29 11.55
C ASP A 74 14.94 -15.83 11.55
N GLY A 75 13.76 -15.51 12.08
CA GLY A 75 13.25 -14.14 12.10
C GLY A 75 12.74 -13.64 10.74
N THR A 76 12.62 -14.52 9.76
CA THR A 76 12.07 -14.19 8.46
C THR A 76 10.56 -13.96 8.60
N LYS A 77 10.04 -12.93 7.92
CA LYS A 77 8.61 -12.64 7.88
C LYS A 77 8.09 -12.79 6.46
N LYS A 78 6.91 -13.38 6.35
CA LYS A 78 6.20 -13.49 5.08
C LYS A 78 4.93 -12.68 5.15
N PHE A 79 4.71 -11.82 4.15
CA PHE A 79 3.52 -10.97 4.06
C PHE A 79 2.71 -11.38 2.84
N LEU A 80 1.40 -11.36 3.01
CA LEU A 80 0.46 -11.47 1.90
C LEU A 80 -0.21 -10.13 1.73
N TYR A 81 -0.01 -9.51 0.58
CA TYR A 81 -0.58 -8.21 0.24
C TYR A 81 -1.70 -8.38 -0.79
N ARG A 82 -2.69 -7.51 -0.70
CA ARG A 82 -3.73 -7.39 -1.73
C ARG A 82 -3.57 -6.06 -2.46
N LEU A 83 -3.56 -6.13 -3.78
CA LEU A 83 -3.60 -4.93 -4.62
C LEU A 83 -5.01 -4.36 -4.58
N THR A 84 -5.14 -3.09 -4.21
CA THR A 84 -6.45 -2.44 -4.08
C THR A 84 -7.18 -2.35 -5.42
N GLU A 85 -6.44 -2.07 -6.48
CA GLU A 85 -7.01 -1.83 -7.81
C GLU A 85 -7.61 -3.09 -8.43
N THR A 86 -6.91 -4.21 -8.37
CA THR A 86 -7.30 -5.45 -9.05
C THR A 86 -7.80 -6.53 -8.10
N GLY A 87 -7.48 -6.42 -6.83
CA GLY A 87 -7.76 -7.47 -5.85
C GLY A 87 -6.77 -8.62 -5.88
N ASP A 88 -5.76 -8.56 -6.74
CA ASP A 88 -4.75 -9.60 -6.84
C ASP A 88 -3.90 -9.66 -5.57
N LEU A 89 -3.42 -10.86 -5.27
CA LEU A 89 -2.55 -11.09 -4.12
C LEU A 89 -1.10 -11.15 -4.58
N ILE A 90 -0.21 -10.56 -3.79
CA ILE A 90 1.24 -10.69 -3.97
C ILE A 90 1.86 -11.11 -2.65
N GLU A 91 2.97 -11.81 -2.73
CA GLU A 91 3.72 -12.21 -1.55
C GLU A 91 5.00 -11.42 -1.42
N GLY A 92 5.32 -11.04 -0.18
CA GLY A 92 6.59 -10.42 0.17
C GLY A 92 7.25 -11.22 1.26
N VAL A 93 8.55 -11.42 1.14
CA VAL A 93 9.35 -12.09 2.14
C VAL A 93 10.39 -11.11 2.66
N LEU A 94 10.35 -10.84 3.96
CA LEU A 94 11.32 -9.98 4.63
C LEU A 94 12.39 -10.87 5.23
N LEU A 95 13.55 -10.88 4.61
CA LEU A 95 14.68 -11.69 5.04
C LEU A 95 15.58 -10.87 5.96
N LYS A 96 15.97 -11.48 7.08
CA LYS A 96 16.87 -10.85 8.03
C LYS A 96 18.30 -11.26 7.72
N TYR A 97 19.16 -10.27 7.48
CA TYR A 97 20.57 -10.46 7.26
C TYR A 97 21.38 -9.81 8.38
N LYS A 98 22.65 -10.13 8.44
CA LYS A 98 23.58 -9.58 9.41
C LYS A 98 23.57 -8.04 9.47
N TYR A 99 23.36 -7.38 8.32
CA TYR A 99 23.42 -5.93 8.19
C TYR A 99 22.07 -5.26 7.98
N GLY A 100 20.97 -5.99 8.07
CA GLY A 100 19.63 -5.43 7.90
C GLY A 100 18.64 -6.41 7.29
N TYR A 101 17.64 -5.87 6.61
CA TYR A 101 16.55 -6.64 6.03
C TYR A 101 16.53 -6.49 4.50
N PHE A 102 16.09 -7.53 3.84
CA PHE A 102 15.82 -7.53 2.41
C PHE A 102 14.37 -7.96 2.18
N LEU A 103 13.64 -7.19 1.35
CA LEU A 103 12.26 -7.51 0.99
C LEU A 103 12.19 -7.99 -0.45
N SER A 104 11.67 -9.20 -0.65
CA SER A 104 11.41 -9.78 -1.96
C SER A 104 9.91 -9.89 -2.18
N LEU A 105 9.42 -9.42 -3.33
CA LEU A 105 8.00 -9.44 -3.68
C LEU A 105 7.74 -10.38 -4.85
N MET A 106 6.64 -11.16 -4.77
CA MET A 106 6.19 -12.04 -5.85
C MET A 106 4.68 -11.89 -6.02
N GLN A 107 4.21 -11.87 -7.26
CA GLN A 107 2.78 -11.83 -7.56
C GLN A 107 2.09 -13.14 -7.21
N PHE A 108 0.80 -13.07 -6.90
CA PHE A 108 0.04 -14.22 -6.46
C PHE A 108 0.00 -15.35 -7.49
N PHE A 109 -0.08 -15.04 -8.78
CA PHE A 109 -0.08 -16.10 -9.78
C PHE A 109 1.26 -16.87 -9.81
N MET A 110 2.36 -16.18 -9.53
CA MET A 110 3.65 -16.82 -9.33
C MET A 110 3.62 -17.68 -8.06
N HIS A 111 2.98 -17.17 -7.01
CA HIS A 111 2.77 -17.93 -5.78
C HIS A 111 2.03 -19.23 -6.04
N PHE A 112 1.04 -19.21 -6.93
CA PHE A 112 0.27 -20.42 -7.26
C PHE A 112 1.20 -21.53 -7.81
N ILE A 113 2.22 -21.15 -8.57
CA ILE A 113 3.22 -22.09 -9.09
C ILE A 113 4.20 -22.54 -7.99
N PHE A 114 4.60 -21.63 -7.12
CA PHE A 114 5.61 -21.89 -6.08
C PHE A 114 5.01 -22.11 -4.69
N LYS A 115 3.71 -22.28 -4.59
CA LYS A 115 2.98 -22.39 -3.33
C LYS A 115 3.58 -23.44 -2.39
N GLU A 116 3.82 -24.63 -2.90
CA GLU A 116 4.37 -25.73 -2.10
C GLU A 116 5.76 -25.36 -1.57
N PHE A 117 6.60 -24.78 -2.42
CA PHE A 117 7.93 -24.36 -2.03
C PHE A 117 7.88 -23.37 -0.87
N PHE A 118 7.03 -22.33 -0.97
CA PHE A 118 6.93 -21.32 0.08
C PHE A 118 6.39 -21.90 1.38
N TYR A 119 5.34 -22.68 1.31
CA TYR A 119 4.75 -23.28 2.50
C TYR A 119 5.70 -24.28 3.16
N GLU A 120 6.39 -25.09 2.41
CA GLU A 120 7.38 -26.01 2.94
C GLU A 120 8.57 -25.31 3.58
N THR A 121 8.94 -24.13 3.07
CA THR A 121 10.10 -23.39 3.58
C THR A 121 9.75 -22.62 4.86
N PHE A 122 8.58 -22.01 4.95
CA PHE A 122 8.21 -21.06 6.00
C PHE A 122 7.15 -21.58 6.98
N TYR A 123 6.47 -22.63 6.65
CA TYR A 123 5.42 -23.25 7.48
C TYR A 123 5.67 -24.76 7.65
#